data_ef66db2e13ea5fbb7cea7e43ece98aaa
#
_entry.id   ef66db2e13ea5fbb7cea7e43ece98aaa
#
_cell.length_a   1.000
_cell.length_b   1.000
_cell.length_c   1.000
_cell.angle_alpha   90.00
_cell.angle_beta   90.00
_cell.angle_gamma   90.00
#
_symmetry.space_group_name_H-M   'P 1'
#
loop_
_entity.id
_entity.type
_entity.pdbx_description
1 polymer ?
#
loop_
_entity_poly.entity_id
_entity_poly.type
_entity_poly.pdbx_seq_one_letter_code
_entity_poly.pdbx_strand_id
1 'polypeptide(L)'
;VWTINSITDFWGIGEKTATALIGQYGCIEEVYAHADVVKPPRASKNIVEYWDQAVMSKELATIITDVPVDYDFANAKIDGKASLYTEEAYLLCKRLEFKNLLNRFTVDAPKNHAEESFQIVKDQKTADRIWKKAEGKAAGFYVVEQGVQNQQLSLFDTAEEQKFAGLAISFSEEDNYLMVTSQELPAEKLKQDLLERQELYAADLKPALAAFDLHDVPEEMRTRFFDRTIAAYLLNPLKGAYPYEDIAKDYLGLMIPSRTDLLGKQMPGDVITEKEADVLRYACWESYITWKSAAVLKEGLKEHGMEQLMREIEMPLVFVLSD
;
A
#
# COMPACT_ATOMS: atom_id res chain seq x y z
N VAL A 1 -1.16 -32.49 22.92
CA VAL A 1 -1.76 -31.19 22.55
C VAL A 1 -2.87 -31.38 21.52
N TRP A 2 -2.67 -32.13 20.43
CA TRP A 2 -3.64 -32.37 19.36
C TRP A 2 -4.92 -33.07 19.81
N THR A 3 -4.79 -34.02 20.75
CA THR A 3 -5.89 -34.82 21.28
C THR A 3 -6.87 -33.99 22.15
N ILE A 4 -6.38 -32.93 22.79
CA ILE A 4 -7.19 -32.02 23.62
C ILE A 4 -8.09 -31.16 22.72
N ASN A 5 -7.54 -30.61 21.63
CA ASN A 5 -8.32 -29.79 20.69
C ASN A 5 -9.47 -30.58 20.05
N SER A 6 -9.25 -31.85 19.70
CA SER A 6 -10.31 -32.70 19.14
C SER A 6 -11.48 -32.96 20.10
N ILE A 7 -11.27 -32.88 21.43
CA ILE A 7 -12.35 -33.01 22.43
C ILE A 7 -13.03 -31.65 22.69
N THR A 8 -12.33 -30.53 22.60
CA THR A 8 -12.97 -29.21 22.72
C THR A 8 -13.95 -28.93 21.58
N ASP A 9 -13.81 -29.65 20.45
CA ASP A 9 -14.74 -29.58 19.32
C ASP A 9 -16.07 -30.33 19.57
N PHE A 10 -16.19 -31.11 20.64
CA PHE A 10 -17.52 -31.51 21.13
C PHE A 10 -18.24 -30.28 21.72
N TRP A 11 -19.28 -29.85 21.09
CA TRP A 11 -20.04 -28.66 21.53
C TRP A 11 -20.40 -28.74 23.01
N GLY A 12 -19.91 -27.76 23.79
CA GLY A 12 -20.19 -27.63 25.21
C GLY A 12 -19.29 -28.44 26.13
N ILE A 13 -18.16 -28.99 25.61
CA ILE A 13 -17.07 -29.54 26.46
C ILE A 13 -15.93 -28.53 26.48
N GLY A 14 -15.75 -27.83 27.58
CA GLY A 14 -14.64 -26.86 27.75
C GLY A 14 -13.29 -27.54 27.98
N GLU A 15 -12.21 -26.81 27.78
CA GLU A 15 -10.81 -27.26 27.86
C GLU A 15 -10.48 -28.04 29.12
N LYS A 16 -10.96 -27.61 30.28
CA LYS A 16 -10.73 -28.32 31.59
C LYS A 16 -11.32 -29.75 31.59
N THR A 17 -12.52 -29.90 31.04
CA THR A 17 -13.20 -31.22 30.96
C THR A 17 -12.51 -32.09 29.92
N ALA A 18 -12.15 -31.51 28.77
CA ALA A 18 -11.42 -32.19 27.71
C ALA A 18 -10.06 -32.72 28.22
N THR A 19 -9.31 -31.87 28.90
CA THR A 19 -8.01 -32.26 29.52
C THR A 19 -8.17 -33.41 30.52
N ALA A 20 -9.19 -33.36 31.36
CA ALA A 20 -9.45 -34.41 32.35
C ALA A 20 -9.84 -35.74 31.68
N LEU A 21 -10.68 -35.69 30.61
CA LEU A 21 -11.10 -36.88 29.88
C LEU A 21 -9.91 -37.51 29.11
N ILE A 22 -9.10 -36.73 28.43
CA ILE A 22 -7.90 -37.25 27.76
C ILE A 22 -6.87 -37.78 28.78
N GLY A 23 -6.71 -37.10 29.90
CA GLY A 23 -5.83 -37.60 30.98
C GLY A 23 -6.29 -38.93 31.56
N GLN A 24 -7.60 -39.21 31.58
CA GLN A 24 -8.18 -40.45 32.09
C GLN A 24 -8.23 -41.57 31.07
N TYR A 25 -8.61 -41.28 29.83
CA TYR A 25 -8.91 -42.28 28.80
C TYR A 25 -7.86 -42.33 27.66
N GLY A 26 -6.98 -41.37 27.56
CA GLY A 26 -5.85 -41.33 26.62
C GLY A 26 -6.20 -40.79 25.22
N CYS A 27 -7.32 -41.22 24.62
CA CYS A 27 -7.74 -40.78 23.30
C CYS A 27 -9.25 -40.57 23.18
N ILE A 28 -9.72 -39.95 22.10
CA ILE A 28 -11.15 -39.61 21.92
C ILE A 28 -11.99 -40.87 21.71
N GLU A 29 -11.45 -41.91 21.13
CA GLU A 29 -12.11 -43.19 20.89
C GLU A 29 -12.44 -43.88 22.21
N GLU A 30 -11.51 -43.87 23.16
CA GLU A 30 -11.71 -44.43 24.49
C GLU A 30 -12.71 -43.57 25.33
N VAL A 31 -12.68 -42.24 25.14
CA VAL A 31 -13.66 -41.36 25.76
C VAL A 31 -15.07 -41.69 25.24
N TYR A 32 -15.23 -41.93 23.93
CA TYR A 32 -16.50 -42.31 23.31
C TYR A 32 -16.97 -43.68 23.79
N ALA A 33 -16.07 -44.66 23.86
CA ALA A 33 -16.40 -46.01 24.34
C ALA A 33 -16.91 -46.04 25.80
N HIS A 34 -16.54 -45.05 26.61
CA HIS A 34 -16.95 -44.90 27.99
C HIS A 34 -17.90 -43.71 28.24
N ALA A 35 -18.55 -43.23 27.17
CA ALA A 35 -19.41 -42.03 27.23
C ALA A 35 -20.52 -42.13 28.28
N ASP A 36 -21.04 -43.33 28.54
CA ASP A 36 -22.10 -43.62 29.52
C ASP A 36 -21.71 -43.32 30.98
N VAL A 37 -20.42 -43.42 31.31
CA VAL A 37 -19.89 -43.17 32.67
C VAL A 37 -19.24 -41.80 32.85
N VAL A 38 -19.12 -41.02 31.77
CA VAL A 38 -18.54 -39.67 31.82
C VAL A 38 -19.43 -38.69 32.59
N LYS A 39 -18.82 -37.91 33.45
CA LYS A 39 -19.46 -36.82 34.21
C LYS A 39 -18.94 -35.45 33.74
N PRO A 40 -19.77 -34.43 33.72
CA PRO A 40 -21.20 -34.36 34.01
C PRO A 40 -22.06 -35.01 32.92
N PRO A 41 -23.35 -35.36 33.21
CA PRO A 41 -24.24 -35.99 32.21
C PRO A 41 -24.38 -35.26 30.89
N ARG A 42 -24.22 -33.93 30.90
CA ARG A 42 -24.23 -33.12 29.70
C ARG A 42 -23.02 -33.45 28.78
N ALA A 43 -21.84 -33.68 29.37
CA ALA A 43 -20.66 -34.06 28.61
C ALA A 43 -20.83 -35.44 27.99
N SER A 44 -21.37 -36.43 28.73
CA SER A 44 -21.75 -37.76 28.22
C SER A 44 -22.66 -37.66 27.00
N LYS A 45 -23.74 -36.89 27.09
CA LYS A 45 -24.66 -36.69 25.96
C LYS A 45 -23.97 -36.04 24.75
N ASN A 46 -23.17 -34.98 24.95
CA ASN A 46 -22.51 -34.27 23.88
C ASN A 46 -21.43 -35.14 23.18
N ILE A 47 -20.72 -36.01 23.92
CA ILE A 47 -19.76 -36.93 23.29
C ILE A 47 -20.44 -37.85 22.29
N VAL A 48 -21.62 -38.35 22.58
CA VAL A 48 -22.37 -39.23 21.68
C VAL A 48 -22.99 -38.42 20.53
N GLU A 49 -23.58 -37.27 20.81
CA GLU A 49 -24.27 -36.46 19.82
C GLU A 49 -23.34 -35.85 18.76
N TYR A 50 -22.12 -35.43 19.16
CA TYR A 50 -21.18 -34.76 18.27
C TYR A 50 -19.95 -35.61 17.90
N TRP A 51 -20.07 -36.94 18.00
CA TRP A 51 -18.98 -37.87 17.70
C TRP A 51 -18.41 -37.70 16.31
N ASP A 52 -19.25 -37.66 15.27
CA ASP A 52 -18.81 -37.55 13.88
C ASP A 52 -18.04 -36.25 13.62
N GLN A 53 -18.42 -35.17 14.29
CA GLN A 53 -17.70 -33.89 14.22
C GLN A 53 -16.32 -33.99 14.87
N ALA A 54 -16.20 -34.66 15.99
CA ALA A 54 -14.91 -34.86 16.66
C ALA A 54 -13.96 -35.75 15.83
N VAL A 55 -14.48 -36.78 15.18
CA VAL A 55 -13.69 -37.63 14.26
C VAL A 55 -13.21 -36.83 13.06
N MET A 56 -14.08 -36.02 12.44
CA MET A 56 -13.70 -35.13 11.34
C MET A 56 -12.62 -34.13 11.78
N SER A 57 -12.79 -33.48 12.93
CA SER A 57 -11.80 -32.55 13.48
C SER A 57 -10.44 -33.22 13.73
N LYS A 58 -10.46 -34.44 14.24
CA LYS A 58 -9.24 -35.25 14.42
C LYS A 58 -8.54 -35.55 13.10
N GLU A 59 -9.31 -35.94 12.07
CA GLU A 59 -8.77 -36.21 10.74
C GLU A 59 -8.15 -34.96 10.13
N LEU A 60 -8.84 -33.82 10.18
CA LEU A 60 -8.35 -32.53 9.67
C LEU A 60 -7.12 -32.01 10.42
N ALA A 61 -7.05 -32.26 11.72
CA ALA A 61 -5.91 -31.86 12.55
C ALA A 61 -4.72 -32.82 12.45
N THR A 62 -4.89 -34.02 11.86
CA THR A 62 -3.81 -35.01 11.75
C THR A 62 -2.88 -34.66 10.61
N ILE A 63 -1.60 -34.48 10.93
CA ILE A 63 -0.58 -34.19 9.93
C ILE A 63 -0.31 -35.46 9.10
N ILE A 64 -0.46 -35.35 7.80
CA ILE A 64 -0.09 -36.40 6.85
C ILE A 64 1.44 -36.41 6.75
N THR A 65 2.06 -37.52 7.13
CA THR A 65 3.54 -37.66 7.19
C THR A 65 4.13 -38.49 6.06
N ASP A 66 3.27 -39.11 5.25
CA ASP A 66 3.63 -40.02 4.14
C ASP A 66 3.33 -39.40 2.76
N VAL A 67 3.22 -38.06 2.70
CA VAL A 67 3.06 -37.34 1.44
C VAL A 67 4.25 -37.67 0.52
N PRO A 68 4.00 -38.10 -0.73
CA PRO A 68 5.08 -38.36 -1.67
C PRO A 68 5.69 -37.04 -2.15
N VAL A 69 6.80 -36.66 -1.53
CA VAL A 69 7.59 -35.48 -1.92
C VAL A 69 8.94 -35.98 -2.45
N ASP A 70 9.34 -35.45 -3.60
CA ASP A 70 10.70 -35.65 -4.11
C ASP A 70 11.62 -34.70 -3.33
N TYR A 71 12.34 -35.25 -2.36
CA TYR A 71 13.14 -34.48 -1.43
C TYR A 71 14.53 -35.08 -1.23
N ASP A 72 15.54 -34.29 -1.54
CA ASP A 72 16.95 -34.63 -1.29
C ASP A 72 17.53 -33.83 -0.13
N PHE A 73 17.82 -34.48 0.98
CA PHE A 73 18.44 -33.87 2.15
C PHE A 73 19.80 -33.21 1.86
N ALA A 74 20.57 -33.69 0.90
CA ALA A 74 21.83 -33.11 0.53
C ALA A 74 21.66 -31.71 -0.09
N ASN A 75 20.63 -31.57 -0.94
CA ASN A 75 20.28 -30.29 -1.58
C ASN A 75 19.52 -29.33 -0.64
N ALA A 76 18.91 -29.81 0.43
CA ALA A 76 18.21 -29.01 1.42
C ALA A 76 19.12 -28.44 2.50
N LYS A 77 20.42 -28.75 2.46
CA LYS A 77 21.37 -28.21 3.45
C LYS A 77 21.55 -26.71 3.26
N ILE A 78 21.20 -25.96 4.30
CA ILE A 78 21.43 -24.52 4.32
C ILE A 78 22.93 -24.28 4.47
N ASP A 79 23.57 -23.75 3.43
CA ASP A 79 24.92 -23.21 3.55
C ASP A 79 24.81 -21.85 4.25
N GLY A 80 25.39 -21.72 5.44
CA GLY A 80 25.36 -20.50 6.23
C GLY A 80 26.01 -19.26 5.57
N LYS A 81 26.56 -19.43 4.36
CA LYS A 81 27.07 -18.34 3.52
C LYS A 81 26.06 -17.83 2.50
N ALA A 82 25.01 -18.57 2.19
CA ALA A 82 23.97 -18.14 1.27
C ALA A 82 22.95 -17.31 2.02
N SER A 83 22.63 -16.12 1.51
CA SER A 83 21.53 -15.31 2.03
C SER A 83 20.21 -16.04 1.74
N LEU A 84 19.37 -16.18 2.77
CA LEU A 84 18.00 -16.67 2.61
C LEU A 84 17.06 -15.61 2.01
N TYR A 85 17.52 -14.37 1.96
CA TYR A 85 16.74 -13.21 1.52
C TYR A 85 17.15 -12.80 0.09
N THR A 86 16.91 -13.72 -0.87
CA THR A 86 17.16 -13.45 -2.29
C THR A 86 16.03 -12.68 -2.95
N GLU A 87 16.27 -12.10 -4.13
CA GLU A 87 15.25 -11.42 -4.91
C GLU A 87 14.09 -12.35 -5.28
N GLU A 88 14.38 -13.58 -5.66
CA GLU A 88 13.34 -14.59 -5.98
C GLU A 88 12.49 -14.92 -4.75
N ALA A 89 13.11 -15.06 -3.58
CA ALA A 89 12.39 -15.27 -2.32
C ALA A 89 11.50 -14.08 -1.98
N TYR A 90 11.97 -12.84 -2.21
CA TYR A 90 11.19 -11.63 -2.05
C TYR A 90 9.96 -11.62 -2.98
N LEU A 91 10.15 -11.89 -4.28
CA LEU A 91 9.08 -11.93 -5.26
C LEU A 91 8.05 -13.03 -4.93
N LEU A 92 8.50 -14.18 -4.45
CA LEU A 92 7.63 -15.25 -4.01
C LEU A 92 6.82 -14.86 -2.77
N CYS A 93 7.46 -14.29 -1.75
CA CYS A 93 6.79 -13.78 -0.55
C CYS A 93 5.77 -12.69 -0.90
N LYS A 94 6.07 -11.84 -1.87
CA LYS A 94 5.16 -10.83 -2.39
C LYS A 94 3.93 -11.46 -3.05
N ARG A 95 4.14 -12.43 -3.94
CA ARG A 95 3.06 -13.17 -4.62
C ARG A 95 2.15 -13.91 -3.64
N LEU A 96 2.72 -14.44 -2.55
CA LEU A 96 1.99 -15.14 -1.49
C LEU A 96 1.46 -14.20 -0.39
N GLU A 97 1.65 -12.90 -0.53
CA GLU A 97 1.21 -11.86 0.43
C GLU A 97 1.75 -12.05 1.87
N PHE A 98 2.95 -12.59 2.02
CA PHE A 98 3.60 -12.78 3.32
C PHE A 98 4.17 -11.48 3.88
N LYS A 99 3.29 -10.54 4.27
CA LYS A 99 3.64 -9.18 4.71
C LYS A 99 4.72 -9.15 5.80
N ASN A 100 4.62 -10.02 6.81
CA ASN A 100 5.59 -10.08 7.91
C ASN A 100 6.97 -10.58 7.47
N LEU A 101 7.06 -11.41 6.42
CA LEU A 101 8.33 -11.87 5.88
C LEU A 101 8.97 -10.80 4.99
N LEU A 102 8.18 -10.05 4.23
CA LEU A 102 8.68 -8.97 3.37
C LEU A 102 9.50 -7.93 4.14
N ASN A 103 9.11 -7.63 5.39
CA ASN A 103 9.84 -6.71 6.25
C ASN A 103 11.24 -7.20 6.67
N ARG A 104 11.56 -8.47 6.44
CA ARG A 104 12.88 -9.06 6.75
C ARG A 104 13.88 -8.93 5.60
N PHE A 105 13.42 -8.55 4.41
CA PHE A 105 14.25 -8.36 3.21
C PHE A 105 14.90 -6.97 3.14
N THR A 106 15.13 -6.31 4.25
CA THR A 106 15.61 -4.93 4.31
C THR A 106 17.03 -4.72 3.78
N VAL A 107 17.80 -5.78 3.56
CA VAL A 107 19.23 -5.68 3.20
C VAL A 107 19.48 -5.85 1.70
N ASP A 108 18.60 -6.56 0.97
CA ASP A 108 18.80 -6.94 -0.44
C ASP A 108 17.60 -6.60 -1.36
N ALA A 109 16.70 -5.73 -0.93
CA ALA A 109 15.73 -5.15 -1.86
C ALA A 109 16.53 -4.45 -2.99
N PRO A 110 16.12 -4.60 -4.27
CA PRO A 110 16.81 -3.93 -5.36
C PRO A 110 16.99 -2.47 -4.99
N LYS A 111 18.26 -2.03 -4.85
CA LYS A 111 18.58 -0.66 -4.48
C LYS A 111 17.99 0.23 -5.55
N ASN A 112 16.91 0.89 -5.21
CA ASN A 112 16.37 1.89 -6.11
C ASN A 112 17.27 3.14 -6.00
N HIS A 113 18.06 3.38 -7.02
CA HIS A 113 18.93 4.54 -7.12
C HIS A 113 18.17 5.84 -7.43
N ALA A 114 16.83 5.81 -7.49
CA ALA A 114 16.06 7.01 -7.82
C ALA A 114 16.29 8.16 -6.83
N GLU A 115 16.51 7.88 -5.53
CA GLU A 115 16.83 8.93 -4.56
C GLU A 115 18.11 9.70 -4.88
N GLU A 116 19.06 9.09 -5.58
CA GLU A 116 20.32 9.77 -6.00
C GLU A 116 20.06 10.87 -7.03
N SER A 117 18.91 10.81 -7.71
CA SER A 117 18.49 11.79 -8.72
C SER A 117 17.57 12.89 -8.16
N PHE A 118 17.13 12.79 -6.91
CA PHE A 118 16.22 13.76 -6.30
C PHE A 118 16.89 15.10 -6.08
N GLN A 119 16.33 16.15 -6.64
CA GLN A 119 16.91 17.50 -6.61
C GLN A 119 15.87 18.54 -6.19
N ILE A 120 16.33 19.48 -5.35
CA ILE A 120 15.50 20.64 -4.97
C ILE A 120 15.79 21.80 -5.89
N VAL A 121 14.75 22.55 -6.25
CA VAL A 121 14.81 23.71 -7.15
C VAL A 121 14.13 24.90 -6.46
N LYS A 122 14.86 26.02 -6.39
CA LYS A 122 14.41 27.26 -5.71
C LYS A 122 14.46 28.48 -6.61
N ASP A 123 14.96 28.36 -7.84
CA ASP A 123 15.12 29.46 -8.77
C ASP A 123 14.45 29.18 -10.13
N GLN A 124 13.92 30.25 -10.75
CA GLN A 124 13.19 30.20 -12.01
C GLN A 124 14.04 29.68 -13.18
N LYS A 125 15.31 30.07 -13.25
CA LYS A 125 16.18 29.70 -14.37
C LYS A 125 16.43 28.18 -14.42
N THR A 126 16.57 27.55 -13.24
CA THR A 126 16.68 26.09 -13.16
C THR A 126 15.37 25.43 -13.47
N ALA A 127 14.23 25.96 -12.96
CA ALA A 127 12.89 25.46 -13.30
C ALA A 127 12.62 25.51 -14.80
N ASP A 128 12.92 26.61 -15.49
CA ASP A 128 12.72 26.75 -16.94
C ASP A 128 13.52 25.69 -17.74
N ARG A 129 14.76 25.37 -17.31
CA ARG A 129 15.55 24.31 -17.95
C ARG A 129 14.93 22.93 -17.76
N ILE A 130 14.36 22.67 -16.59
CA ILE A 130 13.70 21.41 -16.28
C ILE A 130 12.42 21.27 -17.11
N TRP A 131 11.60 22.33 -17.16
CA TRP A 131 10.38 22.34 -17.96
C TRP A 131 10.65 22.14 -19.44
N LYS A 132 11.72 22.73 -19.96
CA LYS A 132 12.17 22.49 -21.33
C LYS A 132 12.60 21.02 -21.55
N LYS A 133 13.26 20.39 -20.57
CA LYS A 133 13.65 18.98 -20.63
C LYS A 133 12.43 18.03 -20.56
N ALA A 134 11.37 18.46 -19.90
CA ALA A 134 10.10 17.74 -19.75
C ALA A 134 9.16 17.91 -20.98
N GLU A 135 9.51 18.75 -21.96
CA GLU A 135 8.67 18.99 -23.14
C GLU A 135 8.39 17.68 -23.89
N GLY A 136 7.12 17.44 -24.24
CA GLY A 136 6.66 16.24 -24.92
C GLY A 136 6.68 14.95 -24.09
N LYS A 137 7.01 15.02 -22.81
CA LYS A 137 7.01 13.87 -21.90
C LYS A 137 5.80 13.89 -20.96
N ALA A 138 5.30 12.71 -20.64
CA ALA A 138 4.36 12.53 -19.54
C ALA A 138 5.06 12.77 -18.20
N ALA A 139 4.37 13.45 -17.28
CA ALA A 139 4.94 13.81 -15.99
C ALA A 139 4.05 13.35 -14.83
N GLY A 140 4.65 12.64 -13.87
CA GLY A 140 4.06 12.41 -12.56
C GLY A 140 4.27 13.64 -11.68
N PHE A 141 3.26 14.08 -10.95
CA PHE A 141 3.39 15.22 -10.07
C PHE A 141 2.72 15.00 -8.72
N TYR A 142 3.23 15.75 -7.73
CA TYR A 142 2.68 15.81 -6.38
C TYR A 142 2.74 17.25 -5.87
N VAL A 143 1.61 17.73 -5.32
CA VAL A 143 1.51 19.06 -4.74
C VAL A 143 1.88 19.03 -3.28
N VAL A 144 2.83 19.87 -2.88
CA VAL A 144 3.23 20.03 -1.48
C VAL A 144 2.36 21.12 -0.84
N GLU A 145 1.50 20.70 0.07
CA GLU A 145 0.56 21.58 0.77
C GLU A 145 1.05 21.90 2.18
N GLN A 146 0.76 23.13 2.63
CA GLN A 146 0.86 23.52 4.03
C GLN A 146 -0.44 23.19 4.76
N GLY A 147 -0.33 22.72 5.99
CA GLY A 147 -1.48 22.57 6.87
C GLY A 147 -2.07 23.92 7.26
N VAL A 148 -3.38 23.96 7.43
CA VAL A 148 -4.04 25.09 8.06
C VAL A 148 -3.61 25.11 9.52
N GLN A 149 -2.86 26.14 9.93
CA GLN A 149 -2.55 26.32 11.35
C GLN A 149 -3.87 26.50 12.10
N ASN A 150 -4.11 25.66 13.12
CA ASN A 150 -5.27 25.73 14.02
C ASN A 150 -5.32 27.09 14.74
N GLN A 151 -5.74 28.15 14.05
CA GLN A 151 -6.40 29.26 14.67
C GLN A 151 -7.86 28.83 14.85
N GLN A 152 -8.42 29.01 16.04
CA GLN A 152 -9.82 28.71 16.34
C GLN A 152 -10.68 29.26 15.20
N LEU A 153 -11.23 28.34 14.38
CA LEU A 153 -12.12 28.70 13.28
C LEU A 153 -13.28 29.48 13.87
N SER A 154 -13.32 30.76 13.59
CA SER A 154 -14.50 31.57 13.78
C SER A 154 -15.59 31.09 12.83
N LEU A 155 -16.82 31.00 13.27
CA LEU A 155 -17.98 30.55 12.47
C LEU A 155 -18.18 31.36 11.17
N PHE A 156 -17.38 32.40 10.95
CA PHE A 156 -17.43 33.38 9.85
C PHE A 156 -16.14 33.44 9.02
N ASP A 157 -15.12 32.61 9.32
CA ASP A 157 -13.94 32.55 8.48
C ASP A 157 -14.28 31.70 7.25
N THR A 158 -14.21 32.33 6.08
CA THR A 158 -14.16 31.66 4.78
C THR A 158 -13.03 30.68 4.81
N ALA A 159 -13.25 29.47 4.24
CA ALA A 159 -12.29 28.38 4.17
C ALA A 159 -10.88 28.92 3.88
N GLU A 160 -9.95 28.76 4.85
CA GLU A 160 -8.57 29.18 4.65
C GLU A 160 -8.01 28.35 3.48
N GLU A 161 -7.57 29.06 2.45
CA GLU A 161 -6.95 28.48 1.26
C GLU A 161 -5.77 27.60 1.69
N GLN A 162 -5.78 26.34 1.28
CA GLN A 162 -4.63 25.45 1.42
C GLN A 162 -3.44 26.12 0.71
N LYS A 163 -2.40 26.48 1.47
CA LYS A 163 -1.28 27.19 0.89
C LYS A 163 -0.37 26.21 0.14
N PHE A 164 -0.19 26.47 -1.14
CA PHE A 164 0.74 25.76 -1.98
C PHE A 164 2.18 26.11 -1.60
N ALA A 165 2.97 25.12 -1.16
CA ALA A 165 4.37 25.29 -0.74
C ALA A 165 5.37 24.83 -1.81
N GLY A 166 4.98 23.95 -2.72
CA GLY A 166 5.85 23.44 -3.76
C GLY A 166 5.19 22.41 -4.65
N LEU A 167 5.92 22.01 -5.68
CA LEU A 167 5.53 21.04 -6.68
C LEU A 167 6.65 20.02 -6.89
N ALA A 168 6.39 18.75 -6.67
CA ALA A 168 7.29 17.70 -7.12
C ALA A 168 6.87 17.21 -8.49
N ILE A 169 7.86 16.95 -9.37
CA ILE A 169 7.66 16.46 -10.73
C ILE A 169 8.69 15.41 -11.08
N SER A 170 8.24 14.35 -11.76
CA SER A 170 9.08 13.26 -12.26
C SER A 170 8.66 12.90 -13.67
N PHE A 171 9.62 12.74 -14.60
CA PHE A 171 9.33 12.41 -16.00
C PHE A 171 10.38 11.48 -16.63
N SER A 172 11.32 10.97 -15.83
CA SER A 172 12.22 9.87 -16.18
C SER A 172 12.80 9.24 -14.90
N GLU A 173 13.59 8.19 -15.04
CA GLU A 173 14.32 7.55 -13.92
C GLU A 173 15.28 8.53 -13.22
N GLU A 174 15.85 9.48 -13.94
CA GLU A 174 16.87 10.43 -13.48
C GLU A 174 16.34 11.85 -13.29
N ASP A 175 15.10 12.12 -13.70
CA ASP A 175 14.52 13.45 -13.69
C ASP A 175 13.43 13.57 -12.62
N ASN A 176 13.84 13.91 -11.41
CA ASN A 176 12.99 13.96 -10.22
C ASN A 176 13.30 15.22 -9.41
N TYR A 177 12.37 16.15 -9.36
CA TYR A 177 12.58 17.48 -8.83
C TYR A 177 11.49 17.90 -7.85
N LEU A 178 11.89 18.55 -6.75
CA LEU A 178 11.01 19.31 -5.87
C LEU A 178 11.25 20.80 -6.09
N MET A 179 10.28 21.49 -6.68
CA MET A 179 10.27 22.93 -6.90
C MET A 179 9.59 23.60 -5.70
N VAL A 180 10.34 24.35 -4.91
CA VAL A 180 9.84 25.02 -3.71
C VAL A 180 9.48 26.46 -4.04
N THR A 181 8.27 26.89 -3.66
CA THR A 181 7.81 28.25 -3.91
C THR A 181 8.64 29.30 -3.16
N SER A 182 8.93 30.39 -3.85
CA SER A 182 9.69 31.53 -3.33
C SER A 182 9.33 32.79 -4.12
N GLN A 183 9.94 33.93 -3.77
CA GLN A 183 9.84 35.14 -4.60
C GLN A 183 10.44 34.96 -5.99
N GLU A 184 11.46 34.10 -6.12
CA GLU A 184 12.11 33.78 -7.40
C GLU A 184 11.39 32.68 -8.17
N LEU A 185 10.54 31.90 -7.51
CA LEU A 185 9.77 30.82 -8.10
C LEU A 185 8.33 30.84 -7.57
N PRO A 186 7.47 31.73 -8.10
CA PRO A 186 6.11 31.89 -7.61
C PRO A 186 5.20 30.70 -7.98
N ALA A 187 4.22 30.42 -7.11
CA ALA A 187 3.26 29.32 -7.29
C ALA A 187 2.54 29.38 -8.63
N GLU A 188 2.09 30.57 -9.06
CA GLU A 188 1.37 30.77 -10.33
C GLU A 188 2.20 30.37 -11.55
N LYS A 189 3.52 30.59 -11.50
CA LYS A 189 4.41 30.17 -12.58
C LYS A 189 4.52 28.64 -12.63
N LEU A 190 4.68 27.98 -11.49
CA LEU A 190 4.73 26.52 -11.44
C LEU A 190 3.44 25.87 -11.93
N LYS A 191 2.30 26.46 -11.58
CA LYS A 191 0.98 26.04 -12.04
C LYS A 191 0.85 26.16 -13.57
N GLN A 192 1.23 27.31 -14.14
CA GLN A 192 1.20 27.52 -15.59
C GLN A 192 2.09 26.51 -16.33
N ASP A 193 3.33 26.35 -15.88
CA ASP A 193 4.30 25.44 -16.49
C ASP A 193 3.84 23.97 -16.43
N LEU A 194 3.20 23.56 -15.33
CA LEU A 194 2.60 22.23 -15.22
C LEU A 194 1.47 22.04 -16.23
N LEU A 195 0.54 23.00 -16.31
CA LEU A 195 -0.62 22.90 -17.20
C LEU A 195 -0.29 22.95 -18.69
N GLU A 196 0.91 23.38 -19.06
CA GLU A 196 1.41 23.28 -20.45
C GLU A 196 1.76 21.85 -20.85
N ARG A 197 1.84 20.91 -19.90
CA ARG A 197 2.19 19.51 -20.21
C ARG A 197 1.05 18.78 -20.90
N GLN A 198 1.40 17.89 -21.81
CA GLN A 198 0.42 17.15 -22.62
C GLN A 198 -0.22 16.00 -21.84
N GLU A 199 0.50 15.39 -20.91
CA GLU A 199 0.04 14.26 -20.14
C GLU A 199 0.55 14.36 -18.70
N LEU A 200 -0.39 14.37 -17.74
CA LEU A 200 -0.16 14.64 -16.34
C LEU A 200 -0.70 13.51 -15.46
N TYR A 201 0.16 12.93 -14.65
CA TYR A 201 -0.21 11.90 -13.71
C TYR A 201 -0.19 12.46 -12.30
N ALA A 202 -1.36 12.54 -11.68
CA ALA A 202 -1.50 13.02 -10.30
C ALA A 202 -1.33 11.87 -9.30
N ALA A 203 -0.70 12.16 -8.18
CA ALA A 203 -0.71 11.25 -7.03
C ALA A 203 -2.12 11.10 -6.47
N ASP A 204 -2.80 12.22 -6.26
CA ASP A 204 -4.22 12.40 -5.97
C ASP A 204 -4.63 13.74 -6.61
N LEU A 205 -5.57 13.70 -7.54
CA LEU A 205 -5.90 14.87 -8.34
C LEU A 205 -6.79 15.86 -7.57
N LYS A 206 -7.69 15.40 -6.72
CA LYS A 206 -8.65 16.27 -6.04
C LYS A 206 -7.97 17.32 -5.14
N PRO A 207 -7.05 16.96 -4.22
CA PRO A 207 -6.28 17.97 -3.47
C PRO A 207 -5.45 18.89 -4.38
N ALA A 208 -4.88 18.34 -5.47
CA ALA A 208 -4.10 19.14 -6.40
C ALA A 208 -4.94 20.21 -7.12
N LEU A 209 -6.18 19.91 -7.50
CA LEU A 209 -7.10 20.88 -8.10
C LEU A 209 -7.42 22.01 -7.12
N ALA A 210 -7.69 21.68 -5.85
CA ALA A 210 -7.94 22.66 -4.81
C ALA A 210 -6.72 23.55 -4.55
N ALA A 211 -5.52 22.95 -4.39
CA ALA A 211 -4.29 23.70 -4.12
C ALA A 211 -3.86 24.63 -5.27
N PHE A 212 -4.22 24.29 -6.50
CA PHE A 212 -3.96 25.12 -7.67
C PHE A 212 -5.12 26.04 -8.04
N ASP A 213 -6.22 26.05 -7.28
CA ASP A 213 -7.43 26.81 -7.62
C ASP A 213 -7.91 26.52 -9.06
N LEU A 214 -7.95 25.22 -9.39
CA LEU A 214 -8.30 24.73 -10.72
C LEU A 214 -9.76 24.26 -10.78
N HIS A 215 -10.71 25.10 -10.33
CA HIS A 215 -12.14 24.78 -10.40
C HIS A 215 -12.66 24.77 -11.84
N ASP A 216 -12.15 25.66 -12.70
CA ASP A 216 -12.58 25.82 -14.09
C ASP A 216 -11.59 25.28 -15.11
N VAL A 217 -11.14 24.03 -14.97
CA VAL A 217 -10.28 23.40 -16.00
C VAL A 217 -11.10 23.14 -17.25
N PRO A 218 -10.68 23.67 -18.44
CA PRO A 218 -11.35 23.37 -19.70
C PRO A 218 -11.43 21.86 -19.97
N GLU A 219 -12.54 21.40 -20.52
CA GLU A 219 -12.79 19.97 -20.75
C GLU A 219 -11.68 19.33 -21.59
N GLU A 220 -11.12 20.04 -22.55
CA GLU A 220 -9.99 19.60 -23.39
C GLU A 220 -8.71 19.34 -22.56
N MET A 221 -8.56 20.02 -21.44
CA MET A 221 -7.42 19.80 -20.53
C MET A 221 -7.68 18.65 -19.55
N ARG A 222 -8.94 18.39 -19.18
CA ARG A 222 -9.30 17.32 -18.22
C ARG A 222 -8.84 15.95 -18.71
N THR A 223 -8.86 15.71 -20.02
CA THR A 223 -8.41 14.45 -20.64
C THR A 223 -6.89 14.19 -20.55
N ARG A 224 -6.11 15.20 -20.17
CA ARG A 224 -4.65 15.08 -20.00
C ARG A 224 -4.25 14.51 -18.65
N PHE A 225 -5.19 14.49 -17.69
CA PHE A 225 -4.94 14.02 -16.34
C PHE A 225 -5.22 12.53 -16.19
N PHE A 226 -4.40 11.89 -15.37
CA PHE A 226 -4.59 10.53 -14.89
C PHE A 226 -4.32 10.50 -13.39
N ASP A 227 -5.24 9.94 -12.62
CA ASP A 227 -5.12 9.82 -11.16
C ASP A 227 -4.64 8.42 -10.78
N ARG A 228 -3.47 8.34 -10.13
CA ARG A 228 -2.87 7.09 -9.65
C ARG A 228 -3.73 6.40 -8.59
N THR A 229 -4.25 7.17 -7.66
CA THR A 229 -5.03 6.64 -6.52
C THR A 229 -6.34 6.04 -6.98
N ILE A 230 -7.05 6.71 -7.89
CA ILE A 230 -8.29 6.19 -8.47
C ILE A 230 -8.01 4.92 -9.30
N ALA A 231 -6.96 4.92 -10.11
CA ALA A 231 -6.59 3.74 -10.89
C ALA A 231 -6.28 2.54 -9.99
N ALA A 232 -5.53 2.75 -8.91
CA ALA A 232 -5.23 1.70 -7.94
C ALA A 232 -6.48 1.21 -7.18
N TYR A 233 -7.42 2.13 -6.87
CA TYR A 233 -8.71 1.79 -6.28
C TYR A 233 -9.54 0.90 -7.20
N LEU A 234 -9.65 1.23 -8.47
CA LEU A 234 -10.40 0.42 -9.43
C LEU A 234 -9.83 -1.00 -9.56
N LEU A 235 -8.50 -1.13 -9.51
CA LEU A 235 -7.83 -2.44 -9.60
C LEU A 235 -7.91 -3.26 -8.31
N ASN A 236 -8.01 -2.62 -7.16
CA ASN A 236 -8.12 -3.32 -5.86
C ASN A 236 -8.96 -2.51 -4.86
N PRO A 237 -10.31 -2.53 -4.95
CA PRO A 237 -11.20 -1.71 -4.12
C PRO A 237 -11.28 -2.16 -2.65
N LEU A 238 -10.63 -3.26 -2.27
CA LEU A 238 -10.66 -3.79 -0.90
C LEU A 238 -9.70 -3.08 0.06
N LYS A 239 -8.80 -2.21 -0.45
CA LYS A 239 -7.90 -1.42 0.38
C LYS A 239 -8.59 -0.15 0.86
N GLY A 240 -8.31 0.25 2.11
CA GLY A 240 -8.83 1.51 2.69
C GLY A 240 -8.03 2.75 2.29
N ALA A 241 -6.81 2.59 1.75
CA ALA A 241 -5.92 3.67 1.30
C ALA A 241 -4.89 3.14 0.28
N TYR A 242 -4.35 4.04 -0.53
CA TYR A 242 -3.40 3.76 -1.61
C TYR A 242 -2.16 4.65 -1.52
N PRO A 243 -1.39 4.57 -0.41
CA PRO A 243 -0.18 5.37 -0.27
C PRO A 243 0.88 4.93 -1.28
N TYR A 244 1.79 5.86 -1.62
CA TYR A 244 2.78 5.61 -2.69
C TYR A 244 3.69 4.41 -2.41
N GLU A 245 4.02 4.13 -1.14
CA GLU A 245 4.82 2.97 -0.75
C GLU A 245 4.11 1.63 -1.02
N ASP A 246 2.78 1.59 -0.88
CA ASP A 246 1.99 0.42 -1.25
C ASP A 246 1.91 0.26 -2.77
N ILE A 247 1.71 1.36 -3.51
CA ILE A 247 1.73 1.35 -4.97
C ILE A 247 3.09 0.88 -5.49
N ALA A 248 4.18 1.40 -4.93
CA ALA A 248 5.54 0.99 -5.26
C ALA A 248 5.74 -0.51 -5.06
N LYS A 249 5.30 -1.03 -3.93
CA LYS A 249 5.40 -2.44 -3.58
C LYS A 249 4.53 -3.33 -4.47
N ASP A 250 3.24 -2.99 -4.62
CA ASP A 250 2.26 -3.87 -5.26
C ASP A 250 2.40 -3.91 -6.77
N TYR A 251 2.71 -2.78 -7.40
CA TYR A 251 2.78 -2.66 -8.86
C TYR A 251 4.20 -2.61 -9.43
N LEU A 252 5.18 -2.15 -8.66
CA LEU A 252 6.55 -1.96 -9.16
C LEU A 252 7.58 -2.90 -8.49
N GLY A 253 7.22 -3.58 -7.40
CA GLY A 253 8.15 -4.42 -6.65
C GLY A 253 9.20 -3.65 -5.84
N LEU A 254 9.01 -2.35 -5.65
CA LEU A 254 9.96 -1.49 -4.97
C LEU A 254 9.62 -1.37 -3.48
N MET A 255 10.66 -1.46 -2.63
CA MET A 255 10.57 -1.15 -1.21
C MET A 255 11.19 0.23 -0.99
N ILE A 256 10.38 1.17 -0.53
CA ILE A 256 10.77 2.55 -0.33
C ILE A 256 10.26 3.03 1.03
N PRO A 257 10.86 4.08 1.62
CA PRO A 257 10.41 4.62 2.89
C PRO A 257 8.96 5.09 2.81
N SER A 258 8.18 4.83 3.85
CA SER A 258 6.80 5.33 3.94
C SER A 258 6.77 6.82 4.32
N ARG A 259 5.62 7.46 4.13
CA ARG A 259 5.40 8.81 4.64
C ARG A 259 5.69 8.90 6.15
N THR A 260 5.27 7.88 6.91
CA THR A 260 5.48 7.84 8.36
C THR A 260 6.96 7.76 8.73
N ASP A 261 7.77 7.05 7.95
CA ASP A 261 9.22 6.96 8.17
C ASP A 261 9.91 8.30 7.94
N LEU A 262 9.47 9.08 6.94
CA LEU A 262 10.09 10.35 6.56
C LEU A 262 9.56 11.54 7.38
N LEU A 263 8.24 11.69 7.48
CA LEU A 263 7.59 12.89 8.01
C LEU A 263 6.75 12.63 9.26
N GLY A 264 6.49 11.37 9.61
CA GLY A 264 5.56 11.04 10.68
C GLY A 264 4.14 11.52 10.38
N LYS A 265 3.58 12.34 11.28
CA LYS A 265 2.24 12.93 11.13
C LYS A 265 2.27 14.38 10.60
N GLN A 266 3.45 14.94 10.34
CA GLN A 266 3.62 16.32 9.93
C GLN A 266 3.17 16.53 8.48
N MET A 267 2.64 17.74 8.19
CA MET A 267 2.35 18.12 6.81
C MET A 267 3.65 18.52 6.10
N PRO A 268 3.86 18.08 4.85
CA PRO A 268 5.13 18.35 4.16
C PRO A 268 5.47 19.83 4.04
N GLY A 269 4.49 20.67 3.71
CA GLY A 269 4.72 22.11 3.55
C GLY A 269 5.02 22.84 4.85
N ASP A 270 4.53 22.35 6.00
CA ASP A 270 4.80 22.97 7.30
C ASP A 270 6.26 22.80 7.74
N VAL A 271 6.88 21.71 7.31
CA VAL A 271 8.24 21.33 7.73
C VAL A 271 9.28 21.44 6.61
N ILE A 272 8.90 21.98 5.46
CA ILE A 272 9.76 22.05 4.27
C ILE A 272 11.07 22.80 4.52
N THR A 273 11.07 23.77 5.44
CA THR A 273 12.26 24.55 5.81
C THR A 273 13.12 23.81 6.84
N GLU A 274 12.49 23.09 7.78
CA GLU A 274 13.17 22.45 8.90
C GLU A 274 13.69 21.06 8.53
N LYS A 275 12.93 20.33 7.68
CA LYS A 275 13.21 18.96 7.25
C LYS A 275 13.29 18.86 5.72
N GLU A 276 14.01 19.78 5.10
CA GLU A 276 14.11 19.89 3.64
C GLU A 276 14.45 18.56 2.96
N ALA A 277 15.40 17.81 3.50
CA ALA A 277 15.83 16.53 2.93
C ALA A 277 14.73 15.45 2.99
N ASP A 278 13.97 15.37 4.09
CA ASP A 278 12.88 14.39 4.22
C ASP A 278 11.69 14.78 3.36
N VAL A 279 11.38 16.07 3.25
CA VAL A 279 10.33 16.57 2.34
C VAL A 279 10.70 16.35 0.88
N LEU A 280 11.95 16.60 0.50
CA LEU A 280 12.47 16.30 -0.84
C LEU A 280 12.26 14.81 -1.17
N ARG A 281 12.70 13.93 -0.29
CA ARG A 281 12.55 12.48 -0.49
C ARG A 281 11.08 12.08 -0.61
N TYR A 282 10.24 12.53 0.32
CA TYR A 282 8.81 12.23 0.31
C TYR A 282 8.12 12.71 -0.98
N ALA A 283 8.27 13.99 -1.32
CA ALA A 283 7.60 14.59 -2.47
C ALA A 283 8.09 14.01 -3.82
N CYS A 284 9.40 13.75 -3.94
CA CYS A 284 9.95 13.10 -5.13
C CYS A 284 9.54 11.62 -5.21
N TRP A 285 9.40 10.90 -4.11
CA TRP A 285 8.82 9.55 -4.14
C TRP A 285 7.37 9.55 -4.59
N GLU A 286 6.54 10.48 -4.11
CA GLU A 286 5.16 10.62 -4.57
C GLU A 286 5.09 10.84 -6.10
N SER A 287 5.84 11.82 -6.63
CA SER A 287 5.82 12.12 -8.07
C SER A 287 6.46 11.01 -8.92
N TYR A 288 7.57 10.40 -8.46
CA TYR A 288 8.26 9.33 -9.17
C TYR A 288 7.43 8.05 -9.26
N ILE A 289 6.84 7.61 -8.13
CA ILE A 289 5.97 6.43 -8.13
C ILE A 289 4.73 6.67 -8.98
N THR A 290 4.18 7.88 -8.95
CA THR A 290 3.04 8.27 -9.79
C THR A 290 3.40 8.16 -11.27
N TRP A 291 4.55 8.70 -11.69
CA TRP A 291 5.03 8.59 -13.06
C TRP A 291 5.31 7.14 -13.46
N LYS A 292 6.07 6.42 -12.64
CA LYS A 292 6.55 5.07 -12.96
C LYS A 292 5.43 4.02 -12.97
N SER A 293 4.45 4.13 -12.07
CA SER A 293 3.33 3.18 -11.99
C SER A 293 2.24 3.41 -13.04
N ALA A 294 2.19 4.58 -13.67
CA ALA A 294 1.11 4.94 -14.60
C ALA A 294 0.94 3.93 -15.73
N ALA A 295 2.03 3.46 -16.33
CA ALA A 295 1.98 2.47 -17.42
C ALA A 295 1.40 1.13 -16.96
N VAL A 296 1.85 0.63 -15.80
CA VAL A 296 1.39 -0.64 -15.23
C VAL A 296 -0.09 -0.55 -14.80
N LEU A 297 -0.49 0.57 -14.19
CA LEU A 297 -1.87 0.80 -13.80
C LEU A 297 -2.79 0.90 -15.02
N LYS A 298 -2.41 1.62 -16.07
CA LYS A 298 -3.17 1.72 -17.32
C LYS A 298 -3.33 0.36 -17.99
N GLU A 299 -2.28 -0.46 -18.05
CA GLU A 299 -2.38 -1.82 -18.59
C GLU A 299 -3.30 -2.70 -17.73
N GLY A 300 -3.19 -2.64 -16.39
CA GLY A 300 -4.09 -3.34 -15.49
C GLY A 300 -5.55 -2.95 -15.68
N LEU A 301 -5.86 -1.65 -15.82
CA LEU A 301 -7.23 -1.18 -16.11
C LEU A 301 -7.76 -1.75 -17.43
N LYS A 302 -6.92 -1.83 -18.45
CA LYS A 302 -7.27 -2.39 -19.75
C LYS A 302 -7.53 -3.90 -19.66
N GLU A 303 -6.65 -4.66 -19.01
CA GLU A 303 -6.80 -6.10 -18.81
C GLU A 303 -8.09 -6.46 -18.06
N HIS A 304 -8.50 -5.61 -17.11
CA HIS A 304 -9.74 -5.80 -16.33
C HIS A 304 -10.97 -5.13 -16.95
N GLY A 305 -10.85 -4.52 -18.13
CA GLY A 305 -11.96 -3.84 -18.83
C GLY A 305 -12.47 -2.59 -18.14
N MET A 306 -11.64 -1.94 -17.31
CA MET A 306 -12.01 -0.76 -16.50
C MET A 306 -11.53 0.56 -17.10
N GLU A 307 -10.86 0.53 -18.26
CA GLU A 307 -10.33 1.73 -18.92
C GLU A 307 -11.43 2.74 -19.25
N GLN A 308 -12.58 2.25 -19.75
CA GLN A 308 -13.72 3.11 -20.08
C GLN A 308 -14.32 3.73 -18.82
N LEU A 309 -14.48 2.97 -17.74
CA LEU A 309 -14.96 3.46 -16.45
C LEU A 309 -14.06 4.58 -15.91
N MET A 310 -12.74 4.35 -15.90
CA MET A 310 -11.77 5.36 -15.48
C MET A 310 -11.90 6.65 -16.29
N ARG A 311 -11.93 6.55 -17.62
CA ARG A 311 -11.93 7.72 -18.51
C ARG A 311 -13.25 8.48 -18.54
N GLU A 312 -14.39 7.77 -18.56
CA GLU A 312 -15.70 8.37 -18.84
C GLU A 312 -16.50 8.70 -17.60
N ILE A 313 -16.14 8.11 -16.45
CA ILE A 313 -16.86 8.32 -15.19
C ILE A 313 -15.95 8.84 -14.10
N GLU A 314 -14.92 8.09 -13.70
CA GLU A 314 -14.12 8.42 -12.52
C GLU A 314 -13.32 9.71 -12.70
N MET A 315 -12.60 9.86 -13.79
CA MET A 315 -11.82 11.08 -14.05
C MET A 315 -12.69 12.34 -14.19
N PRO A 316 -13.81 12.36 -14.95
CA PRO A 316 -14.72 13.50 -14.96
C PRO A 316 -15.32 13.83 -13.60
N LEU A 317 -15.64 12.80 -12.79
CA LEU A 317 -16.23 12.96 -11.46
C LEU A 317 -15.30 13.72 -10.50
N VAL A 318 -13.98 13.53 -10.60
CA VAL A 318 -13.00 14.26 -9.76
C VAL A 318 -13.18 15.78 -9.90
N PHE A 319 -13.34 16.26 -11.12
CA PHE A 319 -13.52 17.69 -11.40
C PHE A 319 -14.84 18.23 -10.85
N VAL A 320 -15.90 17.42 -10.89
CA VAL A 320 -17.22 17.78 -10.33
C VAL A 320 -17.20 17.80 -8.80
N LEU A 321 -16.42 16.89 -8.18
CA LEU A 321 -16.32 16.79 -6.72
C LEU A 321 -15.28 17.75 -6.10
N SER A 322 -14.49 18.44 -6.92
CA SER A 322 -13.53 19.46 -6.46
C SER A 322 -14.16 20.85 -6.35
N ASP A 323 -15.33 21.06 -6.96
CA ASP A 323 -16.15 22.27 -6.84
C ASP A 323 -16.93 22.24 -5.50
#